data_4efc857fbf8a5ba88eb84a7a7207465f
#
_entry.id   4efc857fbf8a5ba88eb84a7a7207465f
#
_cell.length_a   1.000
_cell.length_b   1.000
_cell.length_c   1.000
_cell.angle_alpha   90.00
_cell.angle_beta   90.00
_cell.angle_gamma   90.00
#
_symmetry.space_group_name_H-M   'P 1'
#
loop_
_entity.id
_entity.type
_entity.pdbx_description
1 polymer ?
#
loop_
_entity_poly.entity_id
_entity_poly.type
_entity_poly.pdbx_seq_one_letter_code
_entity_poly.pdbx_strand_id
1 'polypeptide(L)'
;MSWFNNYHSYNDHVQFFKDLQAGFPSNSEMVSAGSSYQGRDLYGIHLWGKGGVGKPAIYFHGTVHAREWISTMVSALLFQPMLFIALY
;
A
#
# COMPACT_ATOMS: atom_id res chain seq x y z
N MET A 1 -7.10 -16.55 -0.11
CA MET A 1 -6.76 -15.29 0.60
C MET A 1 -8.03 -14.62 1.07
N SER A 2 -8.40 -14.94 2.30
CA SER A 2 -9.69 -14.49 2.87
C SER A 2 -9.78 -12.97 3.02
N TRP A 3 -8.64 -12.29 3.27
CA TRP A 3 -8.65 -10.84 3.45
C TRP A 3 -9.15 -10.13 2.19
N PHE A 4 -8.81 -10.62 1.00
CA PHE A 4 -9.19 -9.98 -0.26
C PHE A 4 -10.60 -10.33 -0.73
N ASN A 5 -11.32 -11.17 0.02
CA ASN A 5 -12.69 -11.56 -0.33
C ASN A 5 -13.74 -10.55 0.12
N ASN A 6 -13.36 -9.53 0.88
CA ASN A 6 -14.26 -8.52 1.43
C ASN A 6 -13.66 -7.13 1.31
N TYR A 7 -14.51 -6.12 1.33
CA TYR A 7 -14.07 -4.74 1.52
C TYR A 7 -13.69 -4.51 2.97
N HIS A 8 -12.81 -3.55 3.20
CA HIS A 8 -12.28 -3.23 4.51
C HIS A 8 -12.35 -1.74 4.79
N SER A 9 -12.32 -1.36 6.06
CA SER A 9 -12.26 0.02 6.49
C SER A 9 -10.90 0.64 6.14
N TYR A 10 -10.84 1.97 6.20
CA TYR A 10 -9.58 2.68 6.02
C TYR A 10 -8.52 2.21 7.02
N ASN A 11 -8.90 2.05 8.29
CA ASN A 11 -7.96 1.59 9.32
C ASN A 11 -7.44 0.19 9.04
N ASP A 12 -8.27 -0.69 8.49
CA ASP A 12 -7.84 -2.03 8.10
C ASP A 12 -6.83 -1.98 6.95
N HIS A 13 -7.00 -1.07 5.99
CA HIS A 13 -6.03 -0.88 4.91
C HIS A 13 -4.70 -0.34 5.43
N VAL A 14 -4.73 0.60 6.36
CA VAL A 14 -3.51 1.10 7.00
C VAL A 14 -2.79 -0.03 7.74
N GLN A 15 -3.55 -0.87 8.44
CA GLN A 15 -2.98 -2.03 9.13
C GLN A 15 -2.38 -3.03 8.15
N PHE A 16 -3.03 -3.24 6.99
CA PHE A 16 -2.48 -4.09 5.93
C PHE A 16 -1.11 -3.59 5.47
N PHE A 17 -0.95 -2.28 5.27
CA PHE A 17 0.34 -1.71 4.91
C PHE A 17 1.38 -1.89 6.01
N LYS A 18 0.99 -1.70 7.27
CA LYS A 18 1.89 -1.93 8.41
C LYS A 18 2.33 -3.38 8.50
N ASP A 19 1.43 -4.32 8.22
CA ASP A 19 1.74 -5.74 8.23
C ASP A 19 2.70 -6.10 7.08
N LEU A 20 2.53 -5.50 5.91
CA LEU A 20 3.48 -5.66 4.79
C LEU A 20 4.86 -5.14 5.18
N GLN A 21 4.93 -3.98 5.80
CA GLN A 21 6.21 -3.42 6.24
C GLN A 21 6.87 -4.33 7.27
N ALA A 22 6.11 -4.87 8.21
CA ALA A 22 6.64 -5.77 9.22
C ALA A 22 7.20 -7.06 8.62
N GLY A 23 6.57 -7.56 7.54
CA GLY A 23 7.05 -8.75 6.83
C GLY A 23 8.24 -8.48 5.92
N PHE A 24 8.42 -7.25 5.45
CA PHE A 24 9.48 -6.87 4.51
C PHE A 24 10.18 -5.57 4.94
N PRO A 25 10.77 -5.53 6.14
CA PRO A 25 11.29 -4.27 6.70
C PRO A 25 12.45 -3.68 5.91
N SER A 26 13.19 -4.51 5.17
CA SER A 26 14.33 -4.05 4.37
C SER A 26 13.91 -3.55 2.98
N ASN A 27 12.66 -3.74 2.58
CA ASN A 27 12.19 -3.45 1.23
C ASN A 27 10.92 -2.61 1.21
N SER A 28 10.52 -2.07 2.35
CA SER A 28 9.30 -1.27 2.45
C SER A 28 9.41 -0.20 3.51
N GLU A 29 8.62 0.85 3.32
CA GLU A 29 8.58 1.99 4.24
C GLU A 29 7.18 2.60 4.19
N MET A 30 6.60 2.85 5.37
CA MET A 30 5.39 3.63 5.45
C MET A 30 5.71 5.09 5.17
N VAL A 31 4.89 5.74 4.35
CA VAL A 31 5.08 7.15 4.01
C VAL A 31 3.82 7.94 4.31
N SER A 32 3.98 9.24 4.56
CA SER A 32 2.87 10.16 4.71
C SER A 32 2.97 11.21 3.61
N ALA A 33 1.89 11.39 2.87
CA ALA A 33 1.80 12.42 1.84
C ALA A 33 1.31 13.77 2.42
N GLY A 34 1.27 13.89 3.73
CA GLY A 34 0.78 15.07 4.41
C GLY A 34 -0.49 14.77 5.19
N SER A 35 -1.26 15.82 5.49
CA SER A 35 -2.48 15.69 6.28
C SER A 35 -3.69 16.11 5.47
N SER A 36 -4.84 15.47 5.75
CA SER A 36 -6.12 15.89 5.21
C SER A 36 -6.58 17.18 5.87
N TYR A 37 -7.70 17.72 5.38
CA TYR A 37 -8.33 18.90 5.96
C TYR A 37 -8.63 18.72 7.46
N GLN A 38 -8.99 17.49 7.88
CA GLN A 38 -9.29 17.18 9.28
C GLN A 38 -8.06 16.78 10.09
N GLY A 39 -6.86 16.96 9.55
CA GLY A 39 -5.61 16.65 10.25
C GLY A 39 -5.25 15.18 10.30
N ARG A 40 -5.85 14.36 9.44
CA ARG A 40 -5.52 12.92 9.35
C ARG A 40 -4.39 12.71 8.36
N ASP A 41 -3.42 11.87 8.73
CA ASP A 41 -2.32 11.54 7.85
C ASP A 41 -2.81 10.80 6.60
N LEU A 42 -2.21 11.13 5.47
CA LEU A 42 -2.45 10.45 4.20
C LEU A 42 -1.36 9.39 4.03
N TYR A 43 -1.68 8.17 4.44
CA TYR A 43 -0.71 7.08 4.46
C TYR A 43 -0.54 6.43 3.10
N GLY A 44 0.67 5.97 2.85
CA GLY A 44 1.01 5.12 1.74
C GLY A 44 2.12 4.17 2.11
N ILE A 45 2.50 3.31 1.19
CA ILE A 45 3.64 2.42 1.37
C ILE A 45 4.55 2.51 0.15
N HIS A 46 5.85 2.61 0.40
CA HIS A 46 6.88 2.60 -0.64
C HIS A 46 7.56 1.23 -0.61
N LEU A 47 7.58 0.56 -1.75
CA LEU A 47 8.15 -0.77 -1.90
C LEU A 47 9.28 -0.71 -2.92
N TRP A 48 10.36 -1.45 -2.66
CA TRP A 48 11.49 -1.52 -3.60
C TRP A 48 12.11 -2.90 -3.59
N GLY A 49 12.83 -3.19 -4.68
CA GLY A 49 13.54 -4.45 -4.82
C GLY A 49 15.04 -4.34 -4.51
N LYS A 50 15.81 -5.26 -5.08
CA LYS A 50 17.26 -5.36 -4.84
C LYS A 50 18.04 -4.12 -5.24
N GLY A 51 17.54 -3.33 -6.18
CA GLY A 51 18.18 -2.10 -6.61
C GLY A 51 18.09 -0.94 -5.63
N GLY A 52 17.29 -1.09 -4.57
CA GLY A 52 17.08 -0.05 -3.57
C GLY A 52 16.18 1.08 -4.05
N VAL A 53 16.17 2.16 -3.29
CA VAL A 53 15.42 3.36 -3.62
C VAL A 53 16.12 4.18 -4.69
N GLY A 54 15.42 5.16 -5.27
CA GLY A 54 16.00 6.05 -6.28
C GLY A 54 15.88 5.55 -7.70
N LYS A 55 15.22 4.44 -7.94
CA LYS A 55 14.92 3.91 -9.28
C LYS A 55 13.59 4.47 -9.77
N PRO A 56 13.30 4.39 -11.10
CA PRO A 56 11.98 4.74 -11.60
C PRO A 56 10.89 3.99 -10.86
N ALA A 57 9.76 4.66 -10.59
CA ALA A 57 8.71 4.12 -9.76
C ALA A 57 7.38 4.07 -10.48
N ILE A 58 6.51 3.15 -10.05
CA ILE A 58 5.11 3.11 -10.45
C ILE A 58 4.29 3.50 -9.23
N TYR A 59 3.33 4.39 -9.42
CA TYR A 59 2.44 4.86 -8.36
C TYR A 59 1.05 4.27 -8.56
N PHE A 60 0.56 3.54 -7.55
CA PHE A 60 -0.80 3.02 -7.55
C PHE A 60 -1.61 3.71 -6.47
N HIS A 61 -2.80 4.12 -6.82
CA HIS A 61 -3.76 4.64 -5.86
C HIS A 61 -5.17 4.23 -6.26
N GLY A 62 -6.11 4.36 -5.32
CA GLY A 62 -7.49 3.99 -5.58
C GLY A 62 -8.45 4.76 -4.71
N THR A 63 -9.71 4.68 -5.07
CA THR A 63 -10.82 5.29 -4.33
C THR A 63 -10.69 6.81 -4.19
N VAL A 64 -10.13 7.47 -5.22
CA VAL A 64 -10.15 8.92 -5.32
C VAL A 64 -11.60 9.41 -5.36
N HIS A 65 -12.47 8.67 -6.06
CA HIS A 65 -13.91 8.87 -6.02
C HIS A 65 -14.51 7.84 -5.07
N ALA A 66 -15.29 8.30 -4.10
CA ALA A 66 -15.75 7.50 -2.97
C ALA A 66 -16.52 6.22 -3.34
N ARG A 67 -17.18 6.19 -4.51
CA ARG A 67 -17.96 5.02 -4.95
C ARG A 67 -17.12 3.91 -5.59
N GLU A 68 -15.83 4.17 -5.84
CA GLU A 68 -14.96 3.26 -6.58
C GLU A 68 -14.19 2.34 -5.64
N TRP A 69 -14.90 1.66 -4.77
CA TRP A 69 -14.34 0.84 -3.70
C TRP A 69 -13.39 -0.25 -4.19
N ILE A 70 -13.70 -0.85 -5.34
CA ILE A 70 -12.90 -1.97 -5.86
C ILE A 70 -11.46 -1.55 -6.18
N SER A 71 -11.23 -0.29 -6.54
CA SER A 71 -9.88 0.17 -6.90
C SER A 71 -8.91 0.11 -5.72
N THR A 72 -9.39 0.32 -4.50
CA THR A 72 -8.57 0.15 -3.29
C THR A 72 -8.15 -1.31 -3.11
N MET A 73 -9.07 -2.24 -3.32
CA MET A 73 -8.78 -3.67 -3.19
C MET A 73 -7.80 -4.14 -4.26
N VAL A 74 -7.95 -3.65 -5.49
CA VAL A 74 -7.02 -3.97 -6.58
C VAL A 74 -5.63 -3.46 -6.26
N SER A 75 -5.51 -2.23 -5.77
CA SER A 75 -4.21 -1.66 -5.37
C SER A 75 -3.55 -2.48 -4.27
N ALA A 76 -4.30 -2.85 -3.23
CA ALA A 76 -3.79 -3.67 -2.13
C ALA A 76 -3.35 -5.05 -2.62
N LEU A 77 -4.13 -5.66 -3.51
CA LEU A 77 -3.79 -6.97 -4.08
C LEU A 77 -2.49 -6.93 -4.89
N LEU A 78 -2.22 -5.84 -5.61
CA LEU A 78 -1.02 -5.71 -6.43
C LEU A 78 0.26 -5.58 -5.59
N PHE A 79 0.18 -4.95 -4.42
CA PHE A 79 1.37 -4.70 -3.60
C PHE A 79 2.02 -5.98 -3.08
N GLN A 80 1.23 -6.96 -2.67
CA GLN A 80 1.76 -8.19 -2.09
C GLN A 80 2.60 -9.02 -3.07
N PRO A 81 2.11 -9.36 -4.29
CA PRO A 81 2.94 -10.11 -5.24
C PRO A 81 4.15 -9.32 -5.74
N MET A 82 4.06 -7.99 -5.81
CA MET A 82 5.21 -7.16 -6.21
C MET A 82 6.40 -7.35 -5.28
N LEU A 83 6.17 -7.45 -3.98
CA LEU A 83 7.23 -7.70 -3.01
C LEU A 83 7.86 -9.08 -3.22
N PHE A 84 7.07 -10.10 -3.48
CA PHE A 84 7.59 -11.45 -3.74
C PHE A 84 8.47 -11.46 -4.99
N ILE A 85 8.05 -10.80 -6.06
CA ILE A 85 8.82 -10.71 -7.31
C ILE A 85 10.13 -9.95 -7.08
N ALA A 86 10.10 -8.86 -6.33
CA ALA A 86 11.27 -8.02 -6.08
C ALA A 86 12.37 -8.75 -5.28
N LEU A 87 11.99 -9.74 -4.45
CA LEU A 87 12.93 -10.47 -3.61
C LEU A 87 13.57 -11.67 -4.31
N TYR A 88 13.06 -12.08 -5.45
CA TYR A 88 13.61 -13.16 -6.25
C TYR A 88 14.37 -12.63 -7.45
#